data_96e50930e8380c390e88595caf5e92bb
#
_entry.id   96e50930e8380c390e88595caf5e92bb
#
_cell.length_a   1.000
_cell.length_b   1.000
_cell.length_c   1.000
_cell.angle_alpha   90.00
_cell.angle_beta   90.00
_cell.angle_gamma   90.00
#
_symmetry.space_group_name_H-M   'P 1'
#
loop_
_entity.id
_entity.type
_entity.pdbx_description
1 polymer ?
#
loop_
_entity_poly.entity_id
_entity_poly.type
_entity_poly.pdbx_seq_one_letter_code
_entity_poly.pdbx_strand_id
1 'polypeptide(L)'
;GDTDAGGPSVPVHNNGNLECFASNWKCEHRWSYIAGGVDFRNNTADNWVVTNWWDNTHNQIAFGRGSSGHMAINKEDSTLNTTIQTDMAPGQYCNVLKGELLGNATSCSGEVITVNSNGTINLNVAPWDAIAIHKNAKLTQEAVPNNSDWQRTVIFINAQTQSGQDMFVRGGIDHTYANTNLARNCQTTNVECAMPIRHNNLK
;
A
#
# COMPACT_ATOMS: atom_id res chain seq x y z
N GLY A 1 -23.32 -18.62 -3.31
CA GLY A 1 -23.79 -17.46 -4.09
C GLY A 1 -25.24 -17.64 -4.41
N ASP A 2 -25.98 -16.55 -4.37
CA ASP A 2 -27.38 -16.52 -4.77
C ASP A 2 -27.45 -16.82 -6.25
N THR A 3 -28.07 -17.94 -6.64
CA THR A 3 -28.21 -18.40 -8.03
C THR A 3 -29.44 -17.85 -8.70
N ASP A 4 -30.32 -17.19 -7.95
CA ASP A 4 -31.54 -16.58 -8.51
C ASP A 4 -31.24 -15.18 -9.05
N ALA A 5 -31.86 -14.82 -10.13
CA ALA A 5 -31.71 -13.54 -10.82
C ALA A 5 -32.19 -12.31 -10.01
N GLY A 6 -32.52 -12.50 -8.75
CA GLY A 6 -32.83 -11.44 -7.79
C GLY A 6 -31.60 -10.88 -7.11
N GLY A 7 -31.67 -9.65 -6.67
CA GLY A 7 -30.65 -9.07 -5.81
C GLY A 7 -30.53 -9.79 -4.46
N PRO A 8 -29.47 -9.55 -3.69
CA PRO A 8 -29.30 -10.18 -2.39
C PRO A 8 -30.46 -9.89 -1.46
N SER A 9 -30.91 -10.92 -0.75
CA SER A 9 -32.07 -10.85 0.17
C SER A 9 -31.77 -10.06 1.46
N VAL A 10 -30.49 -9.79 1.74
CA VAL A 10 -30.03 -9.06 2.92
C VAL A 10 -29.21 -7.85 2.48
N PRO A 11 -29.49 -6.65 2.98
CA PRO A 11 -28.74 -5.46 2.61
C PRO A 11 -27.27 -5.54 3.10
N VAL A 12 -26.34 -5.06 2.27
CA VAL A 12 -24.91 -4.94 2.63
C VAL A 12 -24.68 -3.83 3.65
N HIS A 13 -25.58 -2.84 3.69
CA HIS A 13 -25.56 -1.74 4.66
C HIS A 13 -26.80 -1.81 5.55
N ASN A 14 -26.58 -1.75 6.84
CA ASN A 14 -27.65 -1.67 7.83
C ASN A 14 -27.44 -0.43 8.72
N ASN A 15 -28.40 0.48 8.71
CA ASN A 15 -28.32 1.74 9.45
C ASN A 15 -26.99 2.52 9.22
N GLY A 16 -26.51 2.54 7.97
CA GLY A 16 -25.26 3.19 7.60
C GLY A 16 -23.98 2.39 7.91
N ASN A 17 -24.11 1.24 8.56
CA ASN A 17 -22.98 0.35 8.83
C ASN A 17 -22.82 -0.69 7.72
N LEU A 18 -21.59 -0.95 7.33
CA LEU A 18 -21.26 -1.98 6.36
C LEU A 18 -21.23 -3.35 7.05
N GLU A 19 -22.07 -4.27 6.56
CA GLU A 19 -22.20 -5.64 7.10
C GLU A 19 -21.21 -6.64 6.48
N CYS A 20 -20.17 -6.15 5.81
CA CYS A 20 -19.09 -7.01 5.31
C CYS A 20 -18.40 -7.75 6.45
N PHE A 21 -18.12 -9.04 6.22
CA PHE A 21 -17.50 -9.95 7.20
C PHE A 21 -18.37 -10.29 8.41
N ALA A 22 -19.57 -9.76 8.49
CA ALA A 22 -20.59 -10.23 9.41
C ALA A 22 -21.21 -11.57 8.93
N SER A 23 -22.11 -12.16 9.73
CA SER A 23 -22.67 -13.48 9.49
C SER A 23 -23.33 -13.69 8.11
N ASN A 24 -23.81 -12.63 7.49
CA ASN A 24 -24.58 -12.68 6.24
C ASN A 24 -23.77 -12.35 4.98
N TRP A 25 -22.66 -11.62 5.11
CA TRP A 25 -21.87 -11.15 3.97
C TRP A 25 -20.37 -11.42 4.16
N LYS A 26 -19.78 -12.14 3.22
CA LYS A 26 -18.35 -12.39 3.21
C LYS A 26 -17.54 -11.30 2.50
N CYS A 27 -18.17 -10.57 1.58
CA CYS A 27 -17.57 -9.48 0.81
C CYS A 27 -16.19 -9.85 0.23
N GLU A 28 -16.13 -10.95 -0.50
CA GLU A 28 -14.87 -11.50 -1.04
C GLU A 28 -14.07 -10.47 -1.85
N HIS A 29 -14.76 -9.55 -2.55
CA HIS A 29 -14.13 -8.47 -3.30
C HIS A 29 -13.29 -7.51 -2.41
N ARG A 30 -13.48 -7.55 -1.09
CA ARG A 30 -12.72 -6.78 -0.10
C ARG A 30 -11.62 -7.59 0.59
N TRP A 31 -11.49 -8.86 0.31
CA TRP A 31 -10.36 -9.63 0.79
C TRP A 31 -9.07 -9.07 0.19
N SER A 32 -8.05 -8.90 1.01
CA SER A 32 -6.80 -8.23 0.60
C SER A 32 -6.20 -8.85 -0.67
N TYR A 33 -6.21 -10.18 -0.77
CA TYR A 33 -5.69 -10.87 -1.95
C TYR A 33 -6.51 -10.62 -3.21
N ILE A 34 -7.83 -10.51 -3.10
CA ILE A 34 -8.71 -10.22 -4.24
C ILE A 34 -8.58 -8.74 -4.63
N ALA A 35 -8.69 -7.83 -3.66
CA ALA A 35 -8.54 -6.40 -3.89
C ALA A 35 -7.15 -6.05 -4.44
N GLY A 36 -6.10 -6.61 -3.86
CA GLY A 36 -4.73 -6.45 -4.33
C GLY A 36 -4.48 -7.09 -5.70
N GLY A 37 -5.12 -8.22 -6.00
CA GLY A 37 -5.09 -8.83 -7.33
C GLY A 37 -5.72 -7.93 -8.40
N VAL A 38 -6.84 -7.27 -8.08
CA VAL A 38 -7.48 -6.25 -8.95
C VAL A 38 -6.57 -5.04 -9.11
N ASP A 39 -5.96 -4.56 -8.02
CA ASP A 39 -5.01 -3.45 -8.05
C ASP A 39 -3.80 -3.78 -8.93
N PHE A 40 -3.19 -4.95 -8.75
CA PHE A 40 -2.12 -5.44 -9.62
C PHE A 40 -2.56 -5.44 -11.09
N ARG A 41 -3.73 -6.00 -11.40
CA ARG A 41 -4.27 -6.09 -12.75
C ARG A 41 -4.46 -4.71 -13.39
N ASN A 42 -4.99 -3.75 -12.64
CA ASN A 42 -5.24 -2.40 -13.12
C ASN A 42 -3.92 -1.65 -13.40
N ASN A 43 -2.92 -1.81 -12.54
CA ASN A 43 -1.63 -1.14 -12.66
C ASN A 43 -0.67 -1.81 -13.66
N THR A 44 -1.01 -2.99 -14.18
CA THR A 44 -0.26 -3.71 -15.23
C THR A 44 -1.02 -3.82 -16.55
N ALA A 45 -2.15 -3.12 -16.68
CA ALA A 45 -3.03 -3.22 -17.85
C ALA A 45 -2.39 -2.70 -19.16
N ASP A 46 -1.37 -1.88 -19.05
CA ASP A 46 -0.56 -1.37 -20.16
C ASP A 46 0.43 -2.41 -20.71
N ASN A 47 0.64 -3.51 -20.03
CA ASN A 47 1.54 -4.58 -20.44
C ASN A 47 0.93 -5.97 -20.26
N TRP A 48 0.45 -6.54 -21.38
CA TRP A 48 -0.20 -7.86 -21.39
C TRP A 48 0.77 -9.02 -21.58
N VAL A 49 2.00 -8.74 -21.97
CA VAL A 49 3.00 -9.76 -22.23
C VAL A 49 3.48 -10.34 -20.90
N VAL A 50 3.52 -11.66 -20.82
CA VAL A 50 4.16 -12.36 -19.71
C VAL A 50 5.66 -12.36 -19.95
N THR A 51 6.42 -11.87 -18.99
CA THR A 51 7.89 -11.83 -19.00
C THR A 51 8.44 -12.58 -17.79
N ASN A 52 9.71 -12.96 -17.84
CA ASN A 52 10.41 -13.58 -16.71
C ASN A 52 9.63 -14.72 -16.05
N TRP A 53 9.02 -15.58 -16.91
CA TRP A 53 8.32 -16.77 -16.42
C TRP A 53 9.28 -17.69 -15.70
N TRP A 54 8.88 -18.15 -14.53
CA TRP A 54 9.55 -19.18 -13.75
C TRP A 54 8.52 -20.11 -13.14
N ASP A 55 8.81 -21.39 -13.08
CA ASP A 55 8.04 -22.39 -12.35
C ASP A 55 8.99 -23.48 -11.79
N ASN A 56 8.54 -24.18 -10.77
CA ASN A 56 9.26 -25.31 -10.20
C ASN A 56 8.83 -26.65 -10.82
N THR A 57 8.14 -26.63 -11.97
CA THR A 57 7.51 -27.80 -12.64
C THR A 57 6.31 -28.39 -11.89
N HIS A 58 5.88 -27.78 -10.78
CA HIS A 58 4.73 -28.19 -9.98
C HIS A 58 3.76 -27.00 -9.76
N ASN A 59 3.58 -26.56 -8.53
CA ASN A 59 2.56 -25.56 -8.20
C ASN A 59 3.14 -24.24 -7.66
N GLN A 60 4.40 -23.96 -7.94
CA GLN A 60 5.02 -22.66 -7.66
C GLN A 60 5.34 -21.98 -8.97
N ILE A 61 4.86 -20.76 -9.14
CA ILE A 61 5.08 -19.96 -10.35
C ILE A 61 5.45 -18.52 -10.01
N ALA A 62 6.19 -17.88 -10.91
CA ALA A 62 6.41 -16.44 -10.89
C ALA A 62 6.41 -15.89 -12.31
N PHE A 63 5.94 -14.66 -12.49
CA PHE A 63 5.92 -14.02 -13.80
C PHE A 63 5.89 -12.51 -13.68
N GLY A 64 6.42 -11.84 -14.68
CA GLY A 64 6.38 -10.40 -14.85
C GLY A 64 5.34 -9.94 -15.88
N ARG A 65 5.02 -8.68 -15.79
CA ARG A 65 4.30 -7.87 -16.78
C ARG A 65 5.24 -6.76 -17.27
N GLY A 66 6.39 -7.14 -17.82
CA GLY A 66 7.48 -6.23 -18.13
C GLY A 66 7.89 -5.40 -16.91
N SER A 67 8.14 -4.13 -17.10
CA SER A 67 8.46 -3.20 -16.01
C SER A 67 7.24 -2.74 -15.19
N SER A 68 6.03 -3.16 -15.56
CA SER A 68 4.79 -2.72 -14.90
C SER A 68 4.47 -3.50 -13.62
N GLY A 69 4.88 -4.78 -13.52
CA GLY A 69 4.61 -5.57 -12.33
C GLY A 69 5.25 -6.94 -12.33
N HIS A 70 5.25 -7.58 -11.16
CA HIS A 70 5.72 -8.96 -10.97
C HIS A 70 4.88 -9.66 -9.91
N MET A 71 4.57 -10.94 -10.13
CA MET A 71 3.78 -11.77 -9.22
C MET A 71 4.44 -13.12 -9.01
N ALA A 72 4.36 -13.66 -7.80
CA ALA A 72 4.71 -15.03 -7.51
C ALA A 72 3.61 -15.69 -6.68
N ILE A 73 3.30 -16.95 -6.99
CA ILE A 73 2.23 -17.73 -6.35
C ILE A 73 2.83 -19.07 -5.91
N ASN A 74 2.58 -19.42 -4.67
CA ASN A 74 2.96 -20.69 -4.07
C ASN A 74 1.71 -21.46 -3.65
N LYS A 75 1.38 -22.53 -4.36
CA LYS A 75 0.29 -23.45 -4.03
C LYS A 75 0.84 -24.82 -3.60
N GLU A 76 1.84 -24.79 -2.73
CA GLU A 76 2.46 -25.99 -2.15
C GLU A 76 2.59 -25.87 -0.63
N ASP A 77 2.84 -27.00 0.04
CA ASP A 77 3.09 -27.06 1.47
C ASP A 77 4.53 -26.65 1.85
N SER A 78 5.39 -26.48 0.86
CA SER A 78 6.76 -26.00 1.01
C SER A 78 6.88 -24.51 0.67
N THR A 79 7.79 -23.80 1.31
CA THR A 79 8.11 -22.40 0.98
C THR A 79 8.71 -22.28 -0.42
N LEU A 80 8.23 -21.36 -1.24
CA LEU A 80 8.89 -20.94 -2.46
C LEU A 80 10.07 -20.05 -2.09
N ASN A 81 11.27 -20.61 -2.22
CA ASN A 81 12.52 -19.90 -1.90
C ASN A 81 13.46 -19.96 -3.10
N THR A 82 13.54 -18.89 -3.86
CA THR A 82 14.38 -18.80 -5.05
C THR A 82 14.67 -17.35 -5.40
N THR A 83 15.69 -17.14 -6.22
CA THR A 83 15.97 -15.82 -6.81
C THR A 83 15.51 -15.80 -8.26
N ILE A 84 14.72 -14.84 -8.62
CA ILE A 84 14.18 -14.67 -9.98
C ILE A 84 14.60 -13.33 -10.58
N GLN A 85 14.66 -13.27 -11.91
CA GLN A 85 14.85 -12.04 -12.66
C GLN A 85 13.51 -11.32 -12.83
N THR A 86 13.53 -10.00 -12.83
CA THR A 86 12.39 -9.13 -13.16
C THR A 86 12.84 -7.96 -14.03
N ASP A 87 11.90 -7.39 -14.77
CA ASP A 87 12.12 -6.15 -15.56
C ASP A 87 11.76 -4.89 -14.76
N MET A 88 11.40 -5.04 -13.49
CA MET A 88 11.04 -3.91 -12.64
C MET A 88 12.26 -3.10 -12.22
N ALA A 89 12.07 -1.81 -12.04
CA ALA A 89 13.14 -0.94 -11.57
C ALA A 89 13.58 -1.31 -10.14
N PRO A 90 14.89 -1.27 -9.82
CA PRO A 90 15.38 -1.51 -8.47
C PRO A 90 14.72 -0.63 -7.43
N GLY A 91 14.47 -1.18 -6.25
CA GLY A 91 13.87 -0.47 -5.12
C GLY A 91 12.99 -1.35 -4.26
N GLN A 92 12.31 -0.73 -3.31
CA GLN A 92 11.35 -1.39 -2.44
C GLN A 92 9.93 -1.16 -2.92
N TYR A 93 9.11 -2.20 -2.83
CA TYR A 93 7.72 -2.20 -3.28
C TYR A 93 6.82 -2.78 -2.20
N CYS A 94 5.65 -2.21 -2.03
CA CYS A 94 4.63 -2.80 -1.18
C CYS A 94 4.04 -4.03 -1.87
N ASN A 95 3.93 -5.16 -1.14
CA ASN A 95 3.17 -6.32 -1.61
C ASN A 95 1.68 -5.99 -1.54
N VAL A 96 1.08 -5.69 -2.69
CA VAL A 96 -0.31 -5.21 -2.78
C VAL A 96 -1.36 -6.27 -2.43
N LEU A 97 -0.97 -7.53 -2.33
CA LEU A 97 -1.86 -8.60 -1.83
C LEU A 97 -2.02 -8.55 -0.30
N LYS A 98 -1.06 -7.96 0.41
CA LYS A 98 -0.97 -7.99 1.88
C LYS A 98 -0.95 -6.61 2.52
N GLY A 99 -0.87 -5.53 1.73
CA GLY A 99 -0.78 -4.19 2.26
C GLY A 99 -1.00 -3.12 1.21
N GLU A 100 -0.96 -1.88 1.67
CA GLU A 100 -1.14 -0.68 0.87
C GLU A 100 -0.01 0.31 1.13
N LEU A 101 0.29 1.15 0.15
CA LEU A 101 1.21 2.28 0.35
C LEU A 101 0.59 3.29 1.30
N LEU A 102 1.38 3.75 2.25
CA LEU A 102 1.01 4.74 3.24
C LEU A 102 1.87 6.00 3.09
N GLY A 103 1.32 7.15 3.49
CA GLY A 103 2.06 8.38 3.69
C GLY A 103 2.91 8.80 2.47
N ASN A 104 2.32 9.26 1.39
CA ASN A 104 3.04 9.67 0.16
C ASN A 104 3.99 8.59 -0.41
N ALA A 105 3.62 7.32 -0.25
CA ALA A 105 4.39 6.15 -0.66
C ALA A 105 5.72 5.95 0.12
N THR A 106 5.84 6.46 1.32
CA THR A 106 7.07 6.31 2.15
C THR A 106 7.10 5.04 2.98
N SER A 107 5.95 4.39 3.15
CA SER A 107 5.84 3.12 3.89
C SER A 107 4.76 2.21 3.31
N CYS A 108 4.79 0.94 3.72
CA CYS A 108 3.82 -0.08 3.37
C CYS A 108 3.15 -0.59 4.65
N SER A 109 1.83 -0.79 4.65
CA SER A 109 1.12 -1.35 5.80
C SER A 109 1.36 -2.85 5.98
N GLY A 110 1.90 -3.52 4.98
CA GLY A 110 2.18 -4.95 4.97
C GLY A 110 3.63 -5.27 4.60
N GLU A 111 3.81 -6.34 3.86
CA GLU A 111 5.11 -6.86 3.45
C GLU A 111 5.76 -5.96 2.38
N VAL A 112 7.06 -5.76 2.48
CA VAL A 112 7.87 -5.03 1.50
C VAL A 112 8.73 -6.02 0.72
N ILE A 113 8.67 -5.94 -0.60
CA ILE A 113 9.47 -6.74 -1.52
C ILE A 113 10.57 -5.86 -2.12
N THR A 114 11.81 -6.35 -2.11
CA THR A 114 12.95 -5.63 -2.66
C THR A 114 13.31 -6.18 -4.05
N VAL A 115 13.33 -5.28 -5.02
CA VAL A 115 13.99 -5.51 -6.31
C VAL A 115 15.42 -5.01 -6.19
N ASN A 116 16.38 -5.92 -6.32
CA ASN A 116 17.80 -5.63 -6.19
C ASN A 116 18.31 -4.75 -7.36
N SER A 117 19.51 -4.18 -7.20
CA SER A 117 20.14 -3.33 -8.22
C SER A 117 20.40 -4.05 -9.57
N ASN A 118 20.51 -5.36 -9.54
CA ASN A 118 20.68 -6.22 -10.72
C ASN A 118 19.33 -6.69 -11.31
N GLY A 119 18.20 -6.18 -10.83
CA GLY A 119 16.85 -6.52 -11.30
C GLY A 119 16.33 -7.86 -10.79
N THR A 120 16.92 -8.44 -9.75
CA THR A 120 16.45 -9.71 -9.18
C THR A 120 15.57 -9.49 -7.95
N ILE A 121 14.72 -10.48 -7.66
CA ILE A 121 13.97 -10.59 -6.40
C ILE A 121 14.35 -11.89 -5.72
N ASN A 122 14.71 -11.83 -4.44
CA ASN A 122 14.83 -13.00 -3.59
C ASN A 122 13.46 -13.36 -3.04
N LEU A 123 12.80 -14.32 -3.65
CA LEU A 123 11.49 -14.79 -3.22
C LEU A 123 11.59 -15.61 -1.94
N ASN A 124 10.69 -15.36 -1.01
CA ASN A 124 10.44 -16.18 0.16
C ASN A 124 8.93 -16.18 0.43
N VAL A 125 8.20 -16.96 -0.37
CA VAL A 125 6.74 -17.01 -0.33
C VAL A 125 6.30 -18.23 0.48
N ALA A 126 5.59 -18.00 1.55
CA ALA A 126 5.10 -19.04 2.44
C ALA A 126 4.21 -20.06 1.70
N PRO A 127 3.98 -21.27 2.27
CA PRO A 127 2.99 -22.20 1.75
C PRO A 127 1.61 -21.56 1.53
N TRP A 128 0.97 -21.87 0.40
CA TRP A 128 -0.38 -21.38 0.06
C TRP A 128 -0.52 -19.87 0.06
N ASP A 129 0.50 -19.17 -0.37
CA ASP A 129 0.62 -17.73 -0.32
C ASP A 129 1.04 -17.13 -1.67
N ALA A 130 0.99 -15.81 -1.79
CA ALA A 130 1.39 -15.09 -2.98
C ALA A 130 1.96 -13.71 -2.66
N ILE A 131 2.76 -13.19 -3.58
CA ILE A 131 3.18 -11.78 -3.60
C ILE A 131 2.83 -11.15 -4.93
N ALA A 132 2.51 -9.85 -4.92
CA ALA A 132 2.37 -9.05 -6.12
C ALA A 132 2.89 -7.63 -5.86
N ILE A 133 3.69 -7.15 -6.81
CA ILE A 133 4.20 -5.78 -6.81
C ILE A 133 3.97 -5.15 -8.18
N HIS A 134 3.76 -3.85 -8.22
CA HIS A 134 3.62 -3.10 -9.47
C HIS A 134 4.30 -1.73 -9.38
N LYS A 135 4.53 -1.09 -10.52
CA LYS A 135 5.28 0.17 -10.63
C LYS A 135 4.79 1.28 -9.70
N ASN A 136 3.47 1.36 -9.47
CA ASN A 136 2.87 2.38 -8.62
C ASN A 136 2.83 1.97 -7.12
N ALA A 137 3.28 0.76 -6.78
CA ALA A 137 3.45 0.30 -5.40
C ALA A 137 4.90 0.49 -4.89
N LYS A 138 5.73 1.21 -5.66
CA LYS A 138 7.12 1.50 -5.28
C LYS A 138 7.15 2.48 -4.12
N LEU A 139 7.92 2.13 -3.08
CA LEU A 139 8.21 3.05 -1.99
C LEU A 139 9.11 4.16 -2.52
N THR A 140 8.68 5.38 -2.31
CA THR A 140 9.53 6.55 -2.48
C THR A 140 10.30 6.72 -1.17
N GLN A 141 11.61 6.68 -1.22
CA GLN A 141 12.36 7.29 -0.13
C GLN A 141 12.05 8.78 -0.23
N GLU A 142 11.42 9.33 0.81
CA GLU A 142 11.53 10.78 0.97
C GLU A 142 13.02 11.06 0.90
N ALA A 143 13.42 11.95 -0.01
CA ALA A 143 14.73 12.54 0.06
C ALA A 143 14.79 13.17 1.45
N VAL A 144 15.40 12.47 2.39
CA VAL A 144 15.72 13.05 3.69
C VAL A 144 16.58 14.24 3.33
N PRO A 145 16.12 15.47 3.58
CA PRO A 145 16.98 16.62 3.35
C PRO A 145 18.25 16.30 4.11
N ASN A 146 19.38 16.27 3.40
CA ASN A 146 20.67 15.93 3.98
C ASN A 146 21.13 17.13 4.83
N ASN A 147 20.28 17.51 5.78
CA ASN A 147 20.51 18.55 6.73
C ASN A 147 20.58 17.88 8.10
N SER A 148 21.80 17.75 8.60
CA SER A 148 22.11 17.15 9.91
C SER A 148 21.39 17.81 11.09
N ASP A 149 20.67 18.91 10.85
CA ASP A 149 20.02 19.72 11.87
C ASP A 149 18.54 19.37 12.08
N TRP A 150 17.97 18.44 11.27
CA TRP A 150 16.57 18.04 11.38
C TRP A 150 16.42 16.73 12.17
N GLN A 151 15.67 16.81 13.25
CA GLN A 151 15.29 15.65 14.06
C GLN A 151 13.90 15.15 13.62
N ARG A 152 13.81 13.87 13.28
CA ARG A 152 12.50 13.24 13.01
C ARG A 152 11.73 13.11 14.30
N THR A 153 10.61 13.82 14.41
CA THR A 153 9.70 13.71 15.55
C THR A 153 8.47 12.90 15.14
N VAL A 154 8.20 11.83 15.88
CA VAL A 154 6.98 11.02 15.72
C VAL A 154 6.05 11.35 16.88
N ILE A 155 4.85 11.83 16.56
CA ILE A 155 3.85 12.18 17.55
C ILE A 155 2.75 11.11 17.50
N PHE A 156 2.58 10.36 18.60
CA PHE A 156 1.48 9.43 18.77
C PHE A 156 0.35 10.15 19.49
N ILE A 157 -0.83 10.21 18.84
CA ILE A 157 -2.00 10.83 19.44
C ILE A 157 -3.05 9.73 19.63
N ASN A 158 -3.38 9.45 20.88
CA ASN A 158 -4.49 8.59 21.23
C ASN A 158 -5.64 9.47 21.72
N ALA A 159 -6.62 9.70 20.86
CA ALA A 159 -7.80 10.49 21.21
C ALA A 159 -9.05 9.91 20.55
N GLN A 160 -10.14 9.94 21.29
CA GLN A 160 -11.45 9.55 20.82
C GLN A 160 -12.24 10.83 20.51
N THR A 161 -12.61 11.05 19.25
CA THR A 161 -13.43 12.17 18.81
C THR A 161 -14.90 11.74 18.73
N GLN A 162 -15.81 12.67 18.99
CA GLN A 162 -17.23 12.47 18.74
C GLN A 162 -17.55 12.71 17.26
N SER A 163 -18.70 12.20 16.80
CA SER A 163 -19.15 12.41 15.42
C SER A 163 -19.22 13.90 15.07
N GLY A 164 -18.54 14.30 14.00
CA GLY A 164 -18.47 15.69 13.55
C GLY A 164 -17.34 16.53 14.15
N GLN A 165 -16.46 15.91 14.95
CA GLN A 165 -15.26 16.57 15.48
C GLN A 165 -14.02 16.12 14.72
N ASP A 166 -13.23 17.08 14.24
CA ASP A 166 -11.92 16.86 13.67
C ASP A 166 -10.83 17.18 14.69
N MET A 167 -9.74 16.39 14.65
CA MET A 167 -8.58 16.66 15.50
C MET A 167 -7.49 17.35 14.69
N PHE A 168 -6.95 18.43 15.24
CA PHE A 168 -5.84 19.15 14.65
C PHE A 168 -4.64 19.13 15.57
N VAL A 169 -3.46 18.83 15.02
CA VAL A 169 -2.19 19.06 15.71
C VAL A 169 -1.61 20.36 15.19
N ARG A 170 -1.40 21.32 16.08
CA ARG A 170 -0.73 22.55 15.77
C ARG A 170 0.74 22.43 16.15
N GLY A 171 1.62 22.38 15.15
CA GLY A 171 3.07 22.46 15.34
C GLY A 171 3.55 23.88 15.13
N GLY A 172 4.50 24.32 15.98
CA GLY A 172 5.20 25.58 15.76
C GLY A 172 6.30 25.41 14.71
N ILE A 173 6.24 26.18 13.63
CA ILE A 173 7.40 26.40 12.77
C ILE A 173 8.09 27.66 13.28
N ASP A 174 9.41 27.67 13.38
CA ASP A 174 10.16 28.89 13.64
C ASP A 174 9.78 29.95 12.60
N HIS A 175 9.23 31.05 13.06
CA HIS A 175 8.71 32.09 12.18
C HIS A 175 9.82 32.73 11.32
N THR A 176 11.02 32.84 11.86
CA THR A 176 12.17 33.39 11.13
C THR A 176 12.55 32.47 9.99
N TYR A 177 12.60 31.17 10.25
CA TYR A 177 12.90 30.17 9.23
C TYR A 177 11.80 30.11 8.14
N ALA A 178 10.53 30.13 8.53
CA ALA A 178 9.42 30.06 7.60
C ALA A 178 9.37 31.30 6.68
N ASN A 179 9.57 32.48 7.23
CA ASN A 179 9.57 33.74 6.47
C ASN A 179 10.75 33.84 5.52
N THR A 180 11.92 33.33 5.92
CA THR A 180 13.15 33.44 5.12
C THR A 180 13.27 32.35 4.06
N ASN A 181 12.88 31.12 4.39
CA ASN A 181 13.17 29.95 3.54
C ASN A 181 11.95 29.37 2.83
N LEU A 182 10.74 29.57 3.35
CA LEU A 182 9.52 28.98 2.79
C LEU A 182 8.62 29.98 2.07
N ALA A 183 9.03 31.26 2.01
CA ALA A 183 8.22 32.36 1.46
C ALA A 183 6.78 32.42 2.03
N ARG A 184 6.60 31.99 3.29
CA ARG A 184 5.32 31.96 3.99
C ARG A 184 5.35 32.94 5.15
N ASN A 185 4.38 33.82 5.19
CA ASN A 185 4.22 34.72 6.33
C ASN A 185 3.53 33.98 7.49
N CYS A 186 4.32 33.20 8.25
CA CYS A 186 3.84 32.40 9.36
C CYS A 186 3.77 33.24 10.63
N GLN A 187 2.59 33.71 10.96
CA GLN A 187 2.27 34.26 12.29
C GLN A 187 1.39 33.27 13.06
N THR A 188 1.34 33.40 14.39
CA THR A 188 0.65 32.47 15.29
C THR A 188 -0.84 32.23 14.99
N THR A 189 -1.47 33.10 14.22
CA THR A 189 -2.89 33.03 13.82
C THR A 189 -3.10 32.64 12.36
N ASN A 190 -2.02 32.41 11.58
CA ASN A 190 -2.16 32.14 10.16
C ASN A 190 -2.41 30.64 9.93
N VAL A 191 -3.56 30.30 9.36
CA VAL A 191 -3.96 28.92 9.02
C VAL A 191 -3.03 28.27 8.00
N GLU A 192 -2.34 29.06 7.16
CA GLU A 192 -1.38 28.54 6.17
C GLU A 192 -0.12 27.92 6.81
N CYS A 193 0.11 28.20 8.08
CA CYS A 193 1.23 27.67 8.86
C CYS A 193 0.83 26.49 9.75
N ALA A 194 -0.42 26.10 9.72
CA ALA A 194 -0.86 24.84 10.33
C ALA A 194 -0.36 23.68 9.47
N MET A 195 0.26 22.70 10.10
CA MET A 195 0.57 21.43 9.42
C MET A 195 -0.75 20.65 9.25
N PRO A 196 -1.25 20.45 8.03
CA PRO A 196 -2.42 19.61 7.84
C PRO A 196 -2.03 18.17 8.17
N ILE A 197 -2.68 17.59 9.17
CA ILE A 197 -2.66 16.15 9.35
C ILE A 197 -3.50 15.58 8.21
N ARG A 198 -2.85 14.99 7.21
CA ARG A 198 -3.57 14.23 6.22
C ARG A 198 -3.98 12.91 6.86
N HIS A 199 -5.22 12.87 7.23
CA HIS A 199 -5.92 11.70 7.68
C HIS A 199 -6.17 10.80 6.45
N ASN A 200 -5.39 9.74 6.30
CA ASN A 200 -5.83 8.63 5.47
C ASN A 200 -6.83 7.85 6.31
N ASN A 201 -8.09 7.82 5.86
CA ASN A 201 -9.20 7.14 6.47
C ASN A 201 -8.81 5.74 6.97
N LEU A 202 -8.39 5.66 8.21
CA LEU A 202 -8.46 4.42 8.98
C LEU A 202 -9.91 4.29 9.44
N LYS A 203 -10.71 3.59 8.67
CA LYS A 203 -11.97 3.01 9.14
C LYS A 203 -11.74 1.54 9.40
#